data_bcfa88146cfffd207959226153f61e5f
#
_entry.id   bcfa88146cfffd207959226153f61e5f
#
_cell.length_a   1.000
_cell.length_b   1.000
_cell.length_c   1.000
_cell.angle_alpha   90.00
_cell.angle_beta   90.00
_cell.angle_gamma   90.00
#
_symmetry.space_group_name_H-M   'P 1'
#
loop_
_entity.id
_entity.type
_entity.pdbx_description
1 polymer ?
#
loop_
_entity_poly.entity_id
_entity_poly.type
_entity_poly.pdbx_seq_one_letter_code
_entity_poly.pdbx_strand_id
1 'polypeptide(L)'
;MELSPGADGLVDGTAVYNFDQLKPEVIENDGSVEIKQGEFRDFINLNDIRNDWDLQLGEMPIDLHINAGAYEGSYELGGLSLTGLTVKDGAADVELSFSEPNKTEMSVMRYETGASSVTLSGLANANFSTLIFAGGAGSYELDFSGELQDDATVKIEAGAGDVQLIIPKGVNAEVTVESAIVSINHSSGWSQKGNDYTQDGEGPKLTIIVQMAAGNLTITD
;
A
#
# COMPACT_ATOMS: atom_id res chain seq x y z
N MET A 1 -11.18 1.45 8.96
CA MET A 1 -11.50 0.21 8.22
C MET A 1 -10.41 -0.79 8.48
N GLU A 2 -10.77 -2.01 8.85
CA GLU A 2 -9.85 -3.12 9.08
C GLU A 2 -10.06 -4.20 8.02
N LEU A 3 -8.98 -4.78 7.52
CA LEU A 3 -8.97 -5.90 6.58
C LEU A 3 -7.97 -6.95 7.06
N SER A 4 -8.38 -8.22 7.07
CA SER A 4 -7.51 -9.34 7.45
C SER A 4 -7.88 -10.63 6.71
N PRO A 5 -6.99 -11.63 6.67
CA PRO A 5 -7.35 -13.00 6.25
C PRO A 5 -8.32 -13.63 7.25
N GLY A 6 -9.18 -14.57 6.79
CA GLY A 6 -9.96 -15.40 7.71
C GLY A 6 -11.38 -15.74 7.30
N ALA A 7 -11.88 -15.24 6.17
CA ALA A 7 -13.21 -15.60 5.69
C ALA A 7 -13.25 -17.04 5.13
N ASP A 8 -14.34 -17.75 5.40
CA ASP A 8 -14.64 -19.04 4.76
C ASP A 8 -15.06 -18.86 3.29
N GLY A 9 -15.65 -17.71 2.94
CA GLY A 9 -16.05 -17.33 1.58
C GLY A 9 -15.07 -16.34 0.94
N LEU A 10 -15.55 -15.51 -0.01
CA LEU A 10 -14.75 -14.46 -0.62
C LEU A 10 -14.45 -13.32 0.36
N VAL A 11 -15.48 -12.90 1.08
CA VAL A 11 -15.41 -11.87 2.11
C VAL A 11 -16.48 -12.12 3.18
N ASP A 12 -16.15 -11.84 4.43
CA ASP A 12 -17.05 -11.82 5.58
C ASP A 12 -16.72 -10.59 6.43
N GLY A 13 -17.63 -10.17 7.31
CA GLY A 13 -17.31 -9.09 8.22
C GLY A 13 -18.51 -8.34 8.78
N THR A 14 -18.19 -7.24 9.44
CA THR A 14 -19.16 -6.39 10.11
C THR A 14 -18.92 -4.92 9.84
N ALA A 15 -20.00 -4.15 9.84
CA ALA A 15 -19.95 -2.70 9.81
C ALA A 15 -20.75 -2.11 10.96
N VAL A 16 -20.14 -1.18 11.70
CA VAL A 16 -20.77 -0.45 12.80
C VAL A 16 -20.90 1.01 12.40
N TYR A 17 -22.12 1.48 12.26
CA TYR A 17 -22.42 2.84 11.81
C TYR A 17 -23.52 3.47 12.68
N ASN A 18 -23.54 4.81 12.75
CA ASN A 18 -24.51 5.54 13.57
C ASN A 18 -25.59 6.30 12.78
N PHE A 19 -25.52 6.29 11.44
CA PHE A 19 -26.52 6.85 10.55
C PHE A 19 -26.95 5.81 9.54
N ASP A 20 -28.24 5.63 9.30
CA ASP A 20 -28.79 4.66 8.34
C ASP A 20 -28.26 4.85 6.91
N GLN A 21 -27.87 6.08 6.55
CA GLN A 21 -27.28 6.41 5.26
C GLN A 21 -25.87 5.81 5.06
N LEU A 22 -25.19 5.42 6.15
CA LEU A 22 -23.89 4.76 6.11
C LEU A 22 -23.99 3.23 5.99
N LYS A 23 -25.19 2.70 6.05
CA LYS A 23 -25.40 1.26 5.92
C LYS A 23 -24.72 0.75 4.64
N PRO A 24 -23.82 -0.24 4.75
CA PRO A 24 -23.20 -0.83 3.58
C PRO A 24 -24.24 -1.46 2.65
N GLU A 25 -24.07 -1.28 1.37
CA GLU A 25 -24.73 -2.01 0.31
C GLU A 25 -23.80 -3.07 -0.23
N VAL A 26 -24.23 -4.33 -0.20
CA VAL A 26 -23.48 -5.47 -0.75
C VAL A 26 -24.08 -5.85 -2.07
N ILE A 27 -23.29 -5.83 -3.15
CA ILE A 27 -23.68 -6.18 -4.50
C ILE A 27 -22.86 -7.40 -4.91
N GLU A 28 -23.57 -8.52 -5.09
CA GLU A 28 -22.97 -9.77 -5.53
C GLU A 28 -23.27 -9.98 -7.03
N ASN A 29 -22.23 -10.19 -7.80
CA ASN A 29 -22.31 -10.59 -9.19
C ASN A 29 -21.49 -11.87 -9.38
N ASP A 30 -21.65 -12.54 -10.51
CA ASP A 30 -20.93 -13.76 -10.81
C ASP A 30 -19.39 -13.55 -10.70
N GLY A 31 -18.81 -14.08 -9.63
CA GLY A 31 -17.38 -13.98 -9.34
C GLY A 31 -16.89 -12.65 -8.72
N SER A 32 -17.77 -11.73 -8.35
CA SER A 32 -17.38 -10.48 -7.70
C SER A 32 -18.33 -10.07 -6.58
N VAL A 33 -17.77 -9.46 -5.53
CA VAL A 33 -18.50 -8.81 -4.45
C VAL A 33 -18.04 -7.37 -4.35
N GLU A 34 -18.99 -6.44 -4.37
CA GLU A 34 -18.74 -5.03 -4.14
C GLU A 34 -19.45 -4.59 -2.86
N ILE A 35 -18.72 -3.98 -1.94
CA ILE A 35 -19.27 -3.44 -0.70
C ILE A 35 -19.10 -1.92 -0.77
N LYS A 36 -20.19 -1.21 -0.76
CA LYS A 36 -20.24 0.26 -0.85
C LYS A 36 -20.81 0.86 0.40
N GLN A 37 -20.23 1.98 0.83
CA GLN A 37 -20.90 2.87 1.78
C GLN A 37 -22.09 3.52 1.10
N GLY A 38 -23.20 3.65 1.83
CA GLY A 38 -24.35 4.43 1.37
C GLY A 38 -24.02 5.91 1.15
N GLU A 39 -24.76 6.57 0.27
CA GLU A 39 -24.53 7.97 -0.09
C GLU A 39 -25.08 8.95 0.96
N PHE A 40 -24.28 9.92 1.37
CA PHE A 40 -24.77 11.05 2.14
C PHE A 40 -25.55 12.04 1.25
N ARG A 41 -26.76 12.37 1.66
CA ARG A 41 -27.62 13.34 0.96
C ARG A 41 -27.82 14.64 1.77
N ASP A 42 -27.44 14.67 3.01
CA ASP A 42 -27.63 15.81 3.93
C ASP A 42 -26.30 16.27 4.54
N PHE A 43 -26.25 17.55 4.94
CA PHE A 43 -25.10 18.09 5.67
C PHE A 43 -25.08 17.52 7.10
N ILE A 44 -24.22 16.55 7.34
CA ILE A 44 -23.95 15.98 8.67
C ILE A 44 -22.63 16.57 9.18
N ASN A 45 -22.56 16.83 10.48
CA ASN A 45 -21.31 17.19 11.12
C ASN A 45 -20.36 15.98 11.07
N LEU A 46 -19.27 16.09 10.34
CA LEU A 46 -18.32 14.99 10.13
C LEU A 46 -17.70 14.46 11.43
N ASN A 47 -17.65 15.27 12.48
CA ASN A 47 -17.12 14.88 13.79
C ASN A 47 -18.01 13.87 14.56
N ASP A 48 -19.26 13.71 14.15
CA ASP A 48 -20.22 12.82 14.79
C ASP A 48 -20.40 11.51 14.00
N ILE A 49 -19.66 11.31 12.90
CA ILE A 49 -19.78 10.11 12.08
C ILE A 49 -19.01 8.95 12.71
N ARG A 50 -19.70 7.84 12.86
CA ARG A 50 -19.11 6.54 13.10
C ARG A 50 -19.43 5.61 11.94
N ASN A 51 -18.39 5.04 11.33
CA ASN A 51 -18.51 4.09 10.23
C ASN A 51 -17.29 3.16 10.22
N ASP A 52 -17.31 2.18 11.09
CA ASP A 52 -16.21 1.24 11.30
C ASP A 52 -16.54 -0.05 10.55
N TRP A 53 -15.63 -0.50 9.73
CA TRP A 53 -15.72 -1.74 8.95
C TRP A 53 -14.60 -2.67 9.38
N ASP A 54 -14.96 -3.90 9.68
CA ASP A 54 -14.05 -5.00 9.98
C ASP A 54 -14.40 -6.14 9.01
N LEU A 55 -13.53 -6.37 8.03
CA LEU A 55 -13.74 -7.31 6.95
C LEU A 55 -12.63 -8.37 6.93
N GLN A 56 -13.03 -9.60 6.70
CA GLN A 56 -12.13 -10.72 6.51
C GLN A 56 -12.19 -11.20 5.05
N LEU A 57 -11.04 -11.51 4.47
CA LEU A 57 -10.91 -12.01 3.10
C LEU A 57 -10.59 -13.51 3.12
N GLY A 58 -11.13 -14.21 2.13
CA GLY A 58 -10.90 -15.64 1.97
C GLY A 58 -9.59 -15.97 1.26
N GLU A 59 -9.22 -17.25 1.26
CA GLU A 59 -7.96 -17.71 0.67
C GLU A 59 -7.98 -17.93 -0.84
N MET A 60 -9.14 -17.77 -1.50
CA MET A 60 -9.24 -17.90 -2.96
C MET A 60 -8.53 -16.76 -3.69
N PRO A 61 -8.16 -16.93 -4.97
CA PRO A 61 -7.55 -15.86 -5.75
C PRO A 61 -8.47 -14.62 -5.84
N ILE A 62 -7.96 -13.45 -5.40
CA ILE A 62 -8.70 -12.19 -5.32
C ILE A 62 -7.94 -11.08 -6.04
N ASP A 63 -8.63 -10.33 -6.89
CA ASP A 63 -8.20 -9.00 -7.34
C ASP A 63 -8.91 -7.96 -6.45
N LEU A 64 -8.14 -7.34 -5.51
CA LEU A 64 -8.68 -6.49 -4.47
C LEU A 64 -8.61 -5.01 -4.85
N HIS A 65 -9.76 -4.34 -4.81
CA HIS A 65 -9.88 -2.92 -5.06
C HIS A 65 -10.46 -2.19 -3.85
N ILE A 66 -9.73 -1.22 -3.33
CA ILE A 66 -10.15 -0.35 -2.23
C ILE A 66 -10.22 1.08 -2.75
N ASN A 67 -11.41 1.70 -2.67
CA ASN A 67 -11.60 3.09 -3.03
C ASN A 67 -12.24 3.83 -1.85
N ALA A 68 -11.53 4.81 -1.31
CA ALA A 68 -12.00 5.54 -0.14
C ALA A 68 -11.73 7.05 -0.27
N GLY A 69 -12.51 7.87 0.39
CA GLY A 69 -12.32 9.31 0.41
C GLY A 69 -11.36 9.74 1.51
N ALA A 70 -11.88 9.80 2.75
CA ALA A 70 -11.09 10.14 3.94
C ALA A 70 -11.36 9.07 5.00
N TYR A 71 -10.30 8.44 5.54
CA TYR A 71 -10.45 7.34 6.49
C TYR A 71 -9.13 6.98 7.19
N GLU A 72 -9.25 6.13 8.20
CA GLU A 72 -8.13 5.39 8.79
C GLU A 72 -8.26 3.92 8.40
N GLY A 73 -7.16 3.29 7.97
CA GLY A 73 -7.12 1.92 7.49
C GLY A 73 -6.01 1.09 8.12
N SER A 74 -6.34 -0.14 8.50
CA SER A 74 -5.37 -1.15 8.95
C SER A 74 -5.61 -2.44 8.19
N TYR A 75 -4.64 -2.82 7.33
CA TYR A 75 -4.77 -3.93 6.40
C TYR A 75 -3.66 -4.94 6.61
N GLU A 76 -4.00 -6.14 7.08
CA GLU A 76 -3.12 -7.29 7.05
C GLU A 76 -3.51 -8.18 5.86
N LEU A 77 -2.63 -8.28 4.88
CA LEU A 77 -2.89 -8.99 3.62
C LEU A 77 -1.96 -10.18 3.40
N GLY A 78 -1.10 -10.50 4.38
CA GLY A 78 -0.19 -11.65 4.32
C GLY A 78 -0.94 -12.97 4.23
N GLY A 79 -0.35 -13.95 3.54
CA GLY A 79 -0.90 -15.30 3.40
C GLY A 79 -2.14 -15.43 2.51
N LEU A 80 -2.62 -14.33 1.93
CA LEU A 80 -3.70 -14.34 0.93
C LEU A 80 -3.20 -14.83 -0.44
N SER A 81 -4.12 -14.94 -1.39
CA SER A 81 -3.86 -15.25 -2.81
C SER A 81 -4.26 -14.06 -3.68
N LEU A 82 -3.66 -12.89 -3.43
CA LEU A 82 -3.98 -11.70 -4.23
C LEU A 82 -3.38 -11.81 -5.62
N THR A 83 -4.20 -11.67 -6.65
CA THR A 83 -3.80 -11.59 -8.06
C THR A 83 -3.59 -10.16 -8.53
N GLY A 84 -4.15 -9.19 -7.80
CA GLY A 84 -3.99 -7.77 -7.98
C GLY A 84 -4.39 -7.02 -6.71
N LEU A 85 -3.81 -5.85 -6.48
CA LEU A 85 -4.17 -4.94 -5.41
C LEU A 85 -4.17 -3.51 -5.93
N THR A 86 -5.30 -2.84 -5.81
CA THR A 86 -5.42 -1.42 -6.11
C THR A 86 -6.06 -0.70 -4.94
N VAL A 87 -5.33 0.24 -4.34
CA VAL A 87 -5.84 1.15 -3.31
C VAL A 87 -5.85 2.57 -3.86
N LYS A 88 -6.98 3.25 -3.74
CA LYS A 88 -7.14 4.66 -4.10
C LYS A 88 -7.83 5.40 -2.97
N ASP A 89 -7.18 6.39 -2.43
CA ASP A 89 -7.74 7.22 -1.38
C ASP A 89 -7.45 8.73 -1.57
N GLY A 90 -8.19 9.54 -0.86
CA GLY A 90 -8.05 10.99 -0.92
C GLY A 90 -7.20 11.55 0.22
N ALA A 91 -7.61 11.31 1.46
CA ALA A 91 -6.91 11.72 2.66
C ALA A 91 -7.01 10.61 3.70
N ALA A 92 -5.89 9.98 4.02
CA ALA A 92 -5.92 8.77 4.81
C ALA A 92 -4.73 8.65 5.78
N ASP A 93 -4.95 7.87 6.83
CA ASP A 93 -3.90 7.30 7.67
C ASP A 93 -4.00 5.79 7.53
N VAL A 94 -3.03 5.16 6.84
CA VAL A 94 -3.11 3.75 6.46
C VAL A 94 -1.84 3.00 6.83
N GLU A 95 -2.06 1.87 7.52
CA GLU A 95 -1.08 0.82 7.72
C GLU A 95 -1.49 -0.40 6.90
N LEU A 96 -0.66 -0.83 5.94
CA LEU A 96 -0.87 -2.02 5.13
C LEU A 96 0.33 -2.94 5.27
N SER A 97 0.11 -4.20 5.62
CA SER A 97 1.16 -5.16 5.90
C SER A 97 0.97 -6.49 5.17
N PHE A 98 2.13 -7.10 4.85
CA PHE A 98 2.23 -8.48 4.39
C PHE A 98 3.12 -9.24 5.37
N SER A 99 2.55 -9.74 6.46
CA SER A 99 3.29 -10.51 7.48
C SER A 99 3.77 -11.87 6.97
N GLU A 100 3.11 -12.41 5.97
CA GLU A 100 3.43 -13.67 5.29
C GLU A 100 3.41 -13.48 3.76
N PRO A 101 4.12 -14.33 2.99
CA PRO A 101 4.12 -14.24 1.54
C PRO A 101 2.73 -14.38 0.92
N ASN A 102 2.40 -13.50 -0.02
CA ASN A 102 1.26 -13.65 -0.90
C ASN A 102 1.43 -14.90 -1.78
N LYS A 103 0.43 -15.77 -1.79
CA LYS A 103 0.52 -17.10 -2.42
C LYS A 103 0.52 -17.07 -3.96
N THR A 104 0.14 -15.93 -4.54
CA THR A 104 0.02 -15.74 -6.00
C THR A 104 0.79 -14.51 -6.42
N GLU A 105 1.48 -14.56 -7.55
CA GLU A 105 2.14 -13.39 -8.10
C GLU A 105 1.11 -12.33 -8.53
N MET A 106 1.33 -11.08 -8.12
CA MET A 106 0.62 -9.91 -8.61
C MET A 106 1.41 -9.25 -9.74
N SER A 107 0.87 -9.16 -10.95
CA SER A 107 1.52 -8.41 -12.02
C SER A 107 1.71 -6.94 -11.65
N VAL A 108 0.69 -6.34 -11.01
CA VAL A 108 0.73 -4.94 -10.56
C VAL A 108 0.05 -4.80 -9.20
N MET A 109 0.79 -4.22 -8.26
CA MET A 109 0.26 -3.61 -7.04
C MET A 109 0.23 -2.10 -7.23
N ARG A 110 -0.90 -1.45 -6.92
CA ARG A 110 -1.06 0.00 -7.10
C ARG A 110 -1.60 0.66 -5.84
N TYR A 111 -0.94 1.72 -5.41
CA TYR A 111 -1.40 2.59 -4.32
C TYR A 111 -1.40 4.05 -4.78
N GLU A 112 -2.56 4.67 -4.81
CA GLU A 112 -2.74 6.07 -5.20
C GLU A 112 -3.39 6.84 -4.06
N THR A 113 -2.77 7.91 -3.59
CA THR A 113 -3.26 8.71 -2.46
C THR A 113 -3.10 10.21 -2.68
N GLY A 114 -3.96 11.00 -2.04
CA GLY A 114 -3.89 12.46 -2.11
C GLY A 114 -2.99 13.06 -1.03
N ALA A 115 -3.55 13.33 0.15
CA ALA A 115 -2.83 13.93 1.28
C ALA A 115 -2.90 12.99 2.49
N SER A 116 -1.87 12.17 2.71
CA SER A 116 -1.97 11.00 3.58
C SER A 116 -0.68 10.69 4.34
N SER A 117 -0.84 9.94 5.42
CA SER A 117 0.21 9.16 6.06
C SER A 117 0.01 7.69 5.67
N VAL A 118 1.00 7.08 5.04
CA VAL A 118 0.90 5.69 4.57
C VAL A 118 2.14 4.91 4.96
N THR A 119 1.93 3.80 5.63
CA THR A 119 2.95 2.81 5.95
C THR A 119 2.63 1.50 5.24
N LEU A 120 3.53 1.07 4.35
CA LEU A 120 3.45 -0.22 3.67
C LEU A 120 4.58 -1.10 4.17
N SER A 121 4.26 -2.20 4.85
CA SER A 121 5.24 -3.08 5.50
C SER A 121 5.25 -4.48 4.90
N GLY A 122 6.43 -5.12 4.91
CA GLY A 122 6.59 -6.48 4.38
C GLY A 122 6.42 -6.58 2.87
N LEU A 123 6.75 -5.54 2.13
CA LEU A 123 6.50 -5.46 0.69
C LEU A 123 7.20 -6.54 -0.13
N ALA A 124 8.32 -7.11 0.34
CA ALA A 124 8.95 -8.24 -0.34
C ALA A 124 8.07 -9.50 -0.29
N ASN A 125 7.21 -9.65 0.73
CA ASN A 125 6.23 -10.73 0.81
C ASN A 125 5.01 -10.51 -0.09
N ALA A 126 4.75 -9.31 -0.57
CA ALA A 126 3.58 -9.02 -1.40
C ALA A 126 3.60 -9.73 -2.76
N ASN A 127 4.77 -10.22 -3.21
CA ASN A 127 4.93 -11.02 -4.43
C ASN A 127 4.39 -10.32 -5.68
N PHE A 128 4.87 -9.11 -5.93
CA PHE A 128 4.50 -8.30 -7.11
C PHE A 128 5.65 -8.22 -8.12
N SER A 129 5.34 -8.19 -9.41
CA SER A 129 6.32 -7.82 -10.45
C SER A 129 6.52 -6.30 -10.53
N THR A 130 5.46 -5.53 -10.36
CA THR A 130 5.52 -4.06 -10.37
C THR A 130 4.67 -3.47 -9.25
N LEU A 131 5.28 -2.60 -8.42
CA LEU A 131 4.56 -1.70 -7.50
C LEU A 131 4.56 -0.28 -8.09
N ILE A 132 3.37 0.32 -8.14
CA ILE A 132 3.20 1.74 -8.49
C ILE A 132 2.61 2.45 -7.29
N PHE A 133 3.39 3.34 -6.68
CA PHE A 133 2.97 4.21 -5.60
C PHE A 133 2.89 5.65 -6.09
N ALA A 134 1.73 6.28 -5.96
CA ALA A 134 1.53 7.67 -6.31
C ALA A 134 0.91 8.44 -5.13
N GLY A 135 1.69 9.32 -4.51
CA GLY A 135 1.29 10.15 -3.37
C GLY A 135 1.30 11.64 -3.71
N GLY A 136 0.31 12.38 -3.23
CA GLY A 136 0.28 13.84 -3.37
C GLY A 136 1.21 14.49 -2.34
N ALA A 137 0.69 14.85 -1.17
CA ALA A 137 1.47 15.44 -0.09
C ALA A 137 1.34 14.60 1.19
N GLY A 138 2.44 14.24 1.84
CA GLY A 138 2.35 13.41 3.03
C GLY A 138 3.64 12.82 3.53
N SER A 139 3.49 11.77 4.35
CA SER A 139 4.58 10.95 4.85
C SER A 139 4.35 9.51 4.41
N TYR A 140 5.31 8.95 3.71
CA TYR A 140 5.20 7.64 3.08
C TYR A 140 6.37 6.77 3.52
N GLU A 141 6.06 5.64 4.17
CA GLU A 141 7.03 4.63 4.52
C GLU A 141 6.77 3.36 3.71
N LEU A 142 7.78 2.90 2.99
CA LEU A 142 7.75 1.67 2.21
C LEU A 142 8.85 0.74 2.72
N ASP A 143 8.45 -0.29 3.45
CA ASP A 143 9.35 -1.29 4.01
C ASP A 143 9.34 -2.57 3.17
N PHE A 144 10.48 -2.87 2.58
CA PHE A 144 10.73 -4.06 1.74
C PHE A 144 11.27 -5.25 2.54
N SER A 145 10.91 -5.34 3.82
CA SER A 145 11.15 -6.55 4.60
C SER A 145 10.35 -7.74 4.05
N GLY A 146 10.80 -8.95 4.38
CA GLY A 146 10.23 -10.20 3.86
C GLY A 146 11.16 -10.90 2.90
N GLU A 147 10.61 -11.74 2.02
CA GLU A 147 11.37 -12.54 1.05
C GLU A 147 10.90 -12.23 -0.38
N LEU A 148 11.76 -11.55 -1.14
CA LEU A 148 11.50 -11.26 -2.56
C LEU A 148 11.55 -12.56 -3.37
N GLN A 149 10.47 -12.90 -4.06
CA GLN A 149 10.35 -14.16 -4.80
C GLN A 149 11.02 -14.09 -6.18
N ASP A 150 10.82 -12.98 -6.90
CA ASP A 150 11.30 -12.70 -8.24
C ASP A 150 11.79 -11.25 -8.34
N ASP A 151 12.44 -10.88 -9.45
CA ASP A 151 12.84 -9.50 -9.70
C ASP A 151 11.63 -8.57 -9.70
N ALA A 152 11.73 -7.47 -8.97
CA ALA A 152 10.62 -6.54 -8.81
C ALA A 152 11.02 -5.10 -9.17
N THR A 153 10.06 -4.37 -9.74
CA THR A 153 10.21 -2.95 -10.06
C THR A 153 9.22 -2.12 -9.25
N VAL A 154 9.71 -1.08 -8.61
CA VAL A 154 8.91 -0.12 -7.84
C VAL A 154 9.03 1.26 -8.46
N LYS A 155 7.90 1.89 -8.72
CA LYS A 155 7.82 3.28 -9.18
C LYS A 155 7.11 4.10 -8.12
N ILE A 156 7.80 5.13 -7.61
CA ILE A 156 7.29 6.03 -6.59
C ILE A 156 7.20 7.43 -7.17
N GLU A 157 6.01 7.98 -7.20
CA GLU A 157 5.75 9.37 -7.55
C GLU A 157 5.19 10.07 -6.31
N ALA A 158 5.88 11.09 -5.78
CA ALA A 158 5.41 11.87 -4.66
C ALA A 158 5.44 13.37 -4.98
N GLY A 159 4.38 14.07 -4.62
CA GLY A 159 4.31 15.51 -4.79
C GLY A 159 5.23 16.22 -3.81
N ALA A 160 4.88 16.24 -2.54
CA ALA A 160 5.68 16.90 -1.50
C ALA A 160 5.58 16.14 -0.17
N GLY A 161 6.67 16.08 0.58
CA GLY A 161 6.69 15.44 1.90
C GLY A 161 7.91 14.57 2.12
N ASP A 162 7.74 13.57 2.97
CA ASP A 162 8.80 12.65 3.35
C ASP A 162 8.53 11.26 2.79
N VAL A 163 9.52 10.68 2.13
CA VAL A 163 9.50 9.28 1.69
C VAL A 163 10.63 8.54 2.40
N GLN A 164 10.28 7.46 3.06
CA GLN A 164 11.23 6.55 3.69
C GLN A 164 11.17 5.19 3.00
N LEU A 165 12.32 4.72 2.54
CA LEU A 165 12.51 3.38 2.01
C LEU A 165 13.32 2.57 3.02
N ILE A 166 12.76 1.49 3.52
CA ILE A 166 13.44 0.53 4.39
C ILE A 166 13.75 -0.70 3.56
N ILE A 167 15.04 -0.95 3.30
CA ILE A 167 15.50 -2.05 2.47
C ILE A 167 16.53 -2.86 3.27
N PRO A 168 16.17 -4.06 3.74
CA PRO A 168 17.04 -4.85 4.58
C PRO A 168 18.42 -5.12 3.98
N LYS A 169 19.44 -5.22 4.84
CA LYS A 169 20.80 -5.59 4.40
C LYS A 169 20.81 -6.90 3.65
N GLY A 170 21.58 -6.95 2.57
CA GLY A 170 21.74 -8.15 1.75
C GLY A 170 20.68 -8.34 0.68
N VAL A 171 19.72 -7.45 0.56
CA VAL A 171 18.83 -7.38 -0.60
C VAL A 171 19.60 -6.77 -1.77
N ASN A 172 19.56 -7.41 -2.95
CA ASN A 172 20.13 -6.86 -4.19
C ASN A 172 19.23 -5.72 -4.68
N ALA A 173 19.60 -4.47 -4.42
CA ALA A 173 18.73 -3.33 -4.67
C ALA A 173 19.43 -2.17 -5.40
N GLU A 174 18.65 -1.52 -6.25
CA GLU A 174 19.02 -0.29 -6.93
C GLU A 174 17.92 0.75 -6.81
N VAL A 175 18.26 1.94 -6.31
CA VAL A 175 17.33 3.08 -6.20
C VAL A 175 17.85 4.20 -7.09
N THR A 176 17.09 4.57 -8.13
CA THR A 176 17.36 5.72 -8.98
C THR A 176 16.45 6.89 -8.59
N VAL A 177 17.04 8.05 -8.31
CA VAL A 177 16.29 9.25 -7.89
C VAL A 177 16.26 10.27 -9.03
N GLU A 178 15.07 10.48 -9.58
CA GLU A 178 14.81 11.42 -10.69
C GLU A 178 14.13 12.70 -10.14
N SER A 179 14.79 13.41 -9.23
CA SER A 179 14.20 14.55 -8.53
C SER A 179 15.15 15.75 -8.52
N ALA A 180 14.60 16.96 -8.65
CA ALA A 180 15.41 18.17 -8.73
C ALA A 180 15.59 18.91 -7.39
N ILE A 181 14.64 18.79 -6.44
CA ILE A 181 14.62 19.56 -5.18
C ILE A 181 14.28 18.61 -4.02
N VAL A 182 15.14 17.62 -3.78
CA VAL A 182 14.96 16.64 -2.72
C VAL A 182 16.22 16.50 -1.92
N SER A 183 16.09 16.50 -0.59
CA SER A 183 17.17 16.13 0.33
C SER A 183 17.22 14.60 0.43
N ILE A 184 18.37 14.00 0.15
CA ILE A 184 18.52 12.54 0.18
C ILE A 184 19.46 12.14 1.31
N ASN A 185 19.00 11.26 2.18
CA ASN A 185 19.80 10.63 3.22
C ASN A 185 19.81 9.12 3.01
N HIS A 186 20.95 8.48 3.21
CA HIS A 186 21.04 7.02 3.12
C HIS A 186 21.95 6.44 4.20
N SER A 187 21.69 5.20 4.60
CA SER A 187 22.54 4.46 5.54
C SER A 187 23.89 4.05 4.90
N SER A 188 24.85 3.68 5.73
CA SER A 188 26.24 3.45 5.31
C SER A 188 26.46 2.24 4.40
N GLY A 189 25.44 1.38 4.22
CA GLY A 189 25.51 0.18 3.37
C GLY A 189 25.35 0.45 1.87
N TRP A 190 24.99 1.68 1.49
CA TRP A 190 24.70 2.05 0.12
C TRP A 190 25.90 2.69 -0.60
N SER A 191 26.10 2.31 -1.87
CA SER A 191 27.05 2.95 -2.77
C SER A 191 26.33 3.94 -3.66
N GLN A 192 26.80 5.19 -3.74
CA GLN A 192 26.19 6.23 -4.58
C GLN A 192 27.04 6.54 -5.81
N LYS A 193 26.37 6.58 -6.96
CA LYS A 193 26.97 7.06 -8.22
C LYS A 193 25.97 7.94 -8.97
N GLY A 194 26.15 9.25 -8.86
CA GLY A 194 25.18 10.20 -9.44
C GLY A 194 23.84 10.13 -8.69
N ASN A 195 22.80 9.79 -9.42
CA ASN A 195 21.44 9.64 -8.89
C ASN A 195 21.09 8.19 -8.50
N ASP A 196 22.04 7.26 -8.69
CA ASP A 196 21.83 5.85 -8.41
C ASP A 196 22.46 5.47 -7.08
N TYR A 197 21.69 4.76 -6.28
CA TYR A 197 22.08 4.19 -4.99
C TYR A 197 21.96 2.68 -5.10
N THR A 198 23.01 1.94 -4.82
CA THR A 198 23.06 0.49 -4.96
C THR A 198 23.48 -0.18 -3.65
N GLN A 199 22.83 -1.28 -3.35
CA GLN A 199 23.19 -2.23 -2.31
C GLN A 199 23.41 -3.59 -2.95
N ASP A 200 24.59 -4.17 -2.73
CA ASP A 200 24.90 -5.52 -3.22
C ASP A 200 24.18 -6.56 -2.31
N GLY A 201 23.58 -7.54 -2.93
CA GLY A 201 22.90 -8.64 -2.25
C GLY A 201 22.82 -9.88 -3.12
N GLU A 202 22.25 -10.95 -2.56
CA GLU A 202 22.00 -12.20 -3.27
C GLU A 202 20.50 -12.31 -3.61
N GLY A 203 20.19 -13.14 -4.64
CA GLY A 203 18.81 -13.41 -5.05
C GLY A 203 18.21 -12.38 -6.01
N PRO A 204 16.87 -12.27 -6.04
CA PRO A 204 16.17 -11.40 -6.95
C PRO A 204 16.53 -9.92 -6.78
N LYS A 205 16.41 -9.15 -7.84
CA LYS A 205 16.75 -7.73 -7.85
C LYS A 205 15.52 -6.86 -7.58
N LEU A 206 15.65 -5.94 -6.62
CA LEU A 206 14.69 -4.87 -6.36
C LEU A 206 15.16 -3.58 -7.05
N THR A 207 14.43 -3.12 -8.05
CA THR A 207 14.71 -1.86 -8.75
C THR A 207 13.66 -0.82 -8.37
N ILE A 208 14.09 0.31 -7.78
CA ILE A 208 13.20 1.38 -7.33
C ILE A 208 13.52 2.67 -8.08
N ILE A 209 12.50 3.29 -8.66
CA ILE A 209 12.59 4.59 -9.31
C ILE A 209 11.75 5.58 -8.51
N VAL A 210 12.39 6.64 -8.00
CA VAL A 210 11.74 7.65 -7.17
C VAL A 210 11.69 8.98 -7.90
N GLN A 211 10.50 9.52 -8.07
CA GLN A 211 10.24 10.87 -8.58
C GLN A 211 9.51 11.69 -7.50
N MET A 212 10.13 12.75 -7.02
CA MET A 212 9.51 13.64 -6.03
C MET A 212 9.63 15.09 -6.50
N ALA A 213 8.57 15.86 -6.26
CA ALA A 213 8.62 17.30 -6.57
C ALA A 213 9.44 18.07 -5.52
N ALA A 214 9.23 17.79 -4.23
CA ALA A 214 9.98 18.41 -3.12
C ALA A 214 9.91 17.55 -1.84
N GLY A 215 10.89 17.68 -0.96
CA GLY A 215 10.87 17.05 0.37
C GLY A 215 12.13 16.27 0.71
N ASN A 216 11.96 15.20 1.48
CA ASN A 216 13.07 14.37 1.93
C ASN A 216 12.88 12.92 1.47
N LEU A 217 13.94 12.31 0.98
CA LEU A 217 14.03 10.87 0.74
C LEU A 217 15.05 10.28 1.72
N THR A 218 14.63 9.26 2.45
CA THR A 218 15.50 8.51 3.35
C THR A 218 15.56 7.05 2.92
N ILE A 219 16.78 6.52 2.72
CA ILE A 219 17.01 5.11 2.36
C ILE A 219 17.75 4.47 3.53
N THR A 220 17.11 3.54 4.21
CA THR A 220 17.64 2.86 5.40
C THR A 220 17.63 1.35 5.26
N ASP A 221 18.24 0.69 6.21
CA ASP A 221 18.30 -0.76 6.42
C ASP A 221 17.68 -1.13 7.78
#